data_6fd71253450caeb1bd682d5d0518b6cb
#
_entry.id   6fd71253450caeb1bd682d5d0518b6cb
#
_cell.length_a   1.000
_cell.length_b   1.000
_cell.length_c   1.000
_cell.angle_alpha   90.00
_cell.angle_beta   90.00
_cell.angle_gamma   90.00
#
_symmetry.space_group_name_H-M   'P 1'
#
loop_
_entity.id
_entity.type
_entity.pdbx_description
1 polymer ?
#
loop_
_entity_poly.entity_id
_entity_poly.type
_entity_poly.pdbx_seq_one_letter_code
_entity_poly.pdbx_strand_id
1 'polypeptide(L)'
;YGFQIEKENQKIGLLETDYLEIQTKVPDKSLGAIRAALAKALKTQYGLPIADKYRIRIEPTDNPMESEVYMTLSSIGEVVSGATRVWQPREKDVELESEMLLQLMVFLGNDRSDAINKIQSKTKESEAIVSVDSFETGYASLVFPFGKNQTWKLLGWALDELNIDIDDRDQLEGSYFINVSTKSGFISKLLATSSSLKTYQLILKEDTSARTKVIFVDLSEVNDEKIISYSKELF
;
A
#
# COMPACT_ATOMS: atom_id res chain seq x y z
N TYR A 1 -8.89 18.19 4.22
CA TYR A 1 -9.62 16.92 4.35
C TYR A 1 -9.63 16.38 5.78
N GLY A 2 -8.79 16.90 6.68
CA GLY A 2 -8.77 16.55 8.09
C GLY A 2 -7.84 15.39 8.46
N PHE A 3 -7.15 14.77 7.51
CA PHE A 3 -6.13 13.77 7.78
C PHE A 3 -4.95 14.40 8.51
N GLN A 4 -4.44 13.69 9.52
CA GLN A 4 -3.19 14.02 10.19
C GLN A 4 -2.08 13.09 9.70
N ILE A 5 -0.84 13.54 9.73
CA ILE A 5 0.29 12.69 9.37
C ILE A 5 0.64 11.84 10.58
N GLU A 6 0.58 10.52 10.42
CA GLU A 6 0.95 9.53 11.45
C GLU A 6 2.43 9.16 11.33
N LYS A 7 2.91 8.96 10.09
CA LYS A 7 4.27 8.56 9.82
C LYS A 7 4.84 9.38 8.66
N GLU A 8 6.03 9.91 8.86
CA GLU A 8 6.81 10.56 7.81
C GLU A 8 8.25 10.06 7.86
N ASN A 9 8.76 9.59 6.73
CA ASN A 9 10.15 9.21 6.58
C ASN A 9 10.68 9.78 5.26
N GLN A 10 11.33 10.93 5.35
CA GLN A 10 11.86 11.65 4.19
C GLN A 10 13.00 10.87 3.50
N LYS A 11 13.77 10.07 4.25
CA LYS A 11 14.87 9.27 3.69
C LYS A 11 14.38 8.28 2.64
N ILE A 12 13.23 7.67 2.89
CA ILE A 12 12.62 6.68 2.00
C ILE A 12 11.42 7.24 1.23
N GLY A 13 11.17 8.56 1.31
CA GLY A 13 10.08 9.20 0.60
C GLY A 13 8.69 8.67 0.98
N LEU A 14 8.47 8.28 2.23
CA LEU A 14 7.21 7.70 2.70
C LEU A 14 6.48 8.66 3.63
N LEU A 15 5.17 8.81 3.39
CA LEU A 15 4.25 9.54 4.23
C LEU A 15 2.97 8.73 4.41
N GLU A 16 2.52 8.59 5.65
CA GLU A 16 1.23 7.96 5.97
C GLU A 16 0.38 8.89 6.82
N THR A 17 -0.91 8.91 6.55
CA THR A 17 -1.88 9.58 7.41
C THR A 17 -2.37 8.63 8.49
N ASP A 18 -2.95 9.18 9.55
CA ASP A 18 -3.78 8.41 10.46
C ASP A 18 -5.09 7.95 9.76
N TYR A 19 -5.81 7.04 10.43
CA TYR A 19 -7.15 6.69 10.02
C TYR A 19 -8.12 7.83 10.38
N LEU A 20 -8.71 8.45 9.37
CA LEU A 20 -9.76 9.43 9.55
C LEU A 20 -11.13 8.74 9.49
N GLU A 21 -11.86 8.75 10.61
CA GLU A 21 -13.23 8.26 10.63
C GLU A 21 -14.14 9.16 9.79
N ILE A 22 -14.77 8.55 8.79
CA ILE A 22 -15.75 9.24 7.96
C ILE A 22 -17.10 9.17 8.66
N GLN A 23 -17.41 10.23 9.38
CA GLN A 23 -18.72 10.37 9.96
C GLN A 23 -19.77 10.49 8.84
N THR A 24 -20.85 9.73 8.93
CA THR A 24 -21.97 9.74 7.97
C THR A 24 -22.69 11.09 7.86
N LYS A 25 -22.33 12.07 8.68
CA LYS A 25 -22.75 13.48 8.61
C LYS A 25 -21.67 14.32 7.95
N VAL A 26 -21.42 14.07 6.66
CA VAL A 26 -20.56 14.94 5.86
C VAL A 26 -21.34 16.24 5.60
N PRO A 27 -20.78 17.42 5.91
CA PRO A 27 -21.39 18.69 5.51
C PRO A 27 -21.49 18.75 3.98
N ASP A 28 -22.67 19.00 3.45
CA ASP A 28 -23.03 18.97 2.03
C ASP A 28 -22.22 19.90 1.10
N LYS A 29 -21.29 20.69 1.63
CA LYS A 29 -20.67 21.80 0.89
C LYS A 29 -19.19 21.69 0.58
N SER A 30 -18.47 20.71 1.12
CA SER A 30 -16.98 20.69 0.97
C SER A 30 -16.41 19.49 0.23
N LEU A 31 -17.21 18.52 -0.10
CA LEU A 31 -16.75 17.29 -0.76
C LEU A 31 -17.45 17.17 -2.11
N GLY A 32 -16.66 16.98 -3.18
CA GLY A 32 -17.15 16.93 -4.54
C GLY A 32 -18.32 15.96 -4.76
N ALA A 33 -19.05 16.14 -5.85
CA ALA A 33 -20.27 15.40 -6.19
C ALA A 33 -20.14 13.87 -6.10
N ILE A 34 -18.92 13.34 -6.30
CA ILE A 34 -18.59 11.92 -6.23
C ILE A 34 -18.74 11.40 -4.80
N ARG A 35 -18.20 12.12 -3.81
CA ARG A 35 -18.29 11.70 -2.39
C ARG A 35 -19.71 11.83 -1.84
N ALA A 36 -20.51 12.78 -2.34
CA ALA A 36 -21.92 12.89 -1.99
C ALA A 36 -22.72 11.70 -2.52
N ALA A 37 -22.43 11.21 -3.74
CA ALA A 37 -23.02 10.01 -4.32
C ALA A 37 -22.62 8.74 -3.57
N LEU A 38 -21.33 8.61 -3.20
CA LEU A 38 -20.79 7.51 -2.38
C LEU A 38 -21.38 7.50 -0.96
N ALA A 39 -21.46 8.65 -0.30
CA ALA A 39 -22.09 8.75 1.01
C ALA A 39 -23.57 8.31 0.96
N LYS A 40 -24.25 8.52 -0.18
CA LYS A 40 -25.62 8.05 -0.40
C LYS A 40 -25.69 6.54 -0.64
N ALA A 41 -24.73 5.96 -1.36
CA ALA A 41 -24.63 4.51 -1.58
C ALA A 41 -24.24 3.77 -0.29
N LEU A 42 -23.32 4.34 0.51
CA LEU A 42 -22.87 3.78 1.78
C LEU A 42 -23.93 3.88 2.90
N LYS A 43 -24.82 4.88 2.85
CA LYS A 43 -25.99 4.96 3.76
C LYS A 43 -26.92 3.75 3.67
N THR A 44 -26.91 3.04 2.55
CA THR A 44 -27.72 1.83 2.36
C THR A 44 -27.07 0.56 2.90
N GLN A 45 -25.77 0.58 3.20
CA GLN A 45 -25.05 -0.53 3.81
C GLN A 45 -24.74 -0.26 5.30
N TYR A 46 -25.75 -0.29 6.15
CA TYR A 46 -25.66 -0.49 7.62
C TYR A 46 -25.26 0.68 8.53
N GLY A 47 -24.90 1.85 8.06
CA GLY A 47 -24.63 3.01 8.93
C GLY A 47 -23.52 2.83 9.97
N LEU A 48 -22.64 1.84 9.78
CA LEU A 48 -21.48 1.63 10.64
C LEU A 48 -20.33 2.55 10.23
N PRO A 49 -19.50 2.99 11.20
CA PRO A 49 -18.36 3.85 10.91
C PRO A 49 -17.37 3.23 9.93
N ILE A 50 -16.78 4.10 9.12
CA ILE A 50 -15.72 3.77 8.16
C ILE A 50 -14.56 4.71 8.47
N ALA A 51 -13.35 4.21 8.35
CA ALA A 51 -12.17 5.05 8.46
C ALA A 51 -11.20 4.77 7.30
N ASP A 52 -10.66 5.85 6.76
CA ASP A 52 -9.75 5.84 5.62
C ASP A 52 -8.38 6.36 6.02
N LYS A 53 -7.34 5.80 5.42
CA LYS A 53 -5.95 6.19 5.58
C LYS A 53 -5.28 6.21 4.22
N TYR A 54 -4.42 7.21 3.98
CA TYR A 54 -3.61 7.30 2.76
C TYR A 54 -2.15 7.03 3.07
N ARG A 55 -1.52 6.28 2.17
CA ARG A 55 -0.06 6.14 2.09
C ARG A 55 0.41 6.80 0.80
N ILE A 56 1.42 7.64 0.91
CA ILE A 56 2.04 8.34 -0.20
C ILE A 56 3.50 7.97 -0.22
N ARG A 57 3.98 7.51 -1.38
CA ARG A 57 5.39 7.16 -1.59
C ARG A 57 5.92 7.95 -2.78
N ILE A 58 7.06 8.59 -2.60
CA ILE A 58 7.75 9.40 -3.60
C ILE A 58 8.99 8.65 -4.05
N GLU A 59 9.07 8.37 -5.34
CA GLU A 59 10.19 7.70 -5.99
C GLU A 59 10.97 8.68 -6.87
N PRO A 60 12.30 8.70 -6.79
CA PRO A 60 13.11 9.39 -7.78
C PRO A 60 12.99 8.67 -9.13
N THR A 61 13.13 9.43 -10.21
CA THR A 61 13.25 8.89 -11.56
C THR A 61 14.69 8.99 -12.05
N ASP A 62 14.99 8.45 -13.23
CA ASP A 62 16.29 8.63 -13.89
C ASP A 62 16.57 10.11 -14.23
N ASN A 63 15.54 10.94 -14.33
CA ASN A 63 15.65 12.38 -14.46
C ASN A 63 15.61 13.04 -13.06
N PRO A 64 16.69 13.67 -12.59
CA PRO A 64 16.76 14.26 -11.25
C PRO A 64 15.78 15.44 -11.02
N MET A 65 15.14 15.94 -12.08
CA MET A 65 14.11 16.99 -12.01
C MET A 65 12.69 16.42 -11.91
N GLU A 66 12.53 15.11 -11.89
CA GLU A 66 11.24 14.44 -11.86
C GLU A 66 11.15 13.45 -10.71
N SER A 67 9.95 13.26 -10.20
CA SER A 67 9.63 12.25 -9.21
C SER A 67 8.29 11.59 -9.54
N GLU A 68 8.17 10.33 -9.24
CA GLU A 68 6.89 9.60 -9.30
C GLU A 68 6.25 9.60 -7.92
N VAL A 69 4.95 9.83 -7.87
CA VAL A 69 4.16 9.80 -6.64
C VAL A 69 3.18 8.65 -6.73
N TYR A 70 3.30 7.72 -5.80
CA TYR A 70 2.36 6.63 -5.61
C TYR A 70 1.47 6.95 -4.43
N MET A 71 0.17 6.75 -4.58
CA MET A 71 -0.80 7.01 -3.53
C MET A 71 -1.73 5.80 -3.44
N THR A 72 -1.85 5.25 -2.25
CA THR A 72 -2.75 4.13 -1.96
C THR A 72 -3.69 4.47 -0.82
N LEU A 73 -4.93 3.99 -0.94
CA LEU A 73 -5.98 4.13 0.07
C LEU A 73 -6.14 2.79 0.81
N SER A 74 -6.10 2.84 2.12
CA SER A 74 -6.53 1.73 2.99
C SER A 74 -7.79 2.13 3.73
N SER A 75 -8.82 1.29 3.61
CA SER A 75 -10.12 1.51 4.27
C SER A 75 -10.43 0.40 5.26
N ILE A 76 -10.98 0.79 6.41
CA ILE A 76 -11.52 -0.14 7.40
C ILE A 76 -12.97 0.23 7.70
N GLY A 77 -13.77 -0.76 8.07
CA GLY A 77 -15.15 -0.56 8.47
C GLY A 77 -15.45 -1.31 9.76
N GLU A 78 -16.29 -0.72 10.60
CA GLU A 78 -16.79 -1.41 11.77
C GLU A 78 -17.81 -2.48 11.34
N VAL A 79 -17.70 -3.67 11.88
CA VAL A 79 -18.66 -4.76 11.66
C VAL A 79 -19.12 -5.34 12.98
N VAL A 80 -20.33 -5.86 13.02
CA VAL A 80 -20.88 -6.54 14.19
C VAL A 80 -20.43 -8.01 14.15
N SER A 81 -19.70 -8.43 15.18
CA SER A 81 -19.27 -9.81 15.36
C SER A 81 -19.81 -10.34 16.70
N GLY A 82 -20.91 -11.06 16.66
CA GLY A 82 -21.63 -11.49 17.86
C GLY A 82 -22.20 -10.30 18.65
N ALA A 83 -21.75 -10.12 19.88
CA ALA A 83 -22.13 -9.01 20.77
C ALA A 83 -21.14 -7.83 20.71
N THR A 84 -20.09 -7.92 19.91
CA THR A 84 -19.03 -6.89 19.83
C THR A 84 -18.98 -6.25 18.45
N ARG A 85 -18.36 -5.06 18.39
CA ARG A 85 -18.02 -4.40 17.13
C ARG A 85 -16.52 -4.49 16.94
N VAL A 86 -16.10 -4.80 15.74
CA VAL A 86 -14.70 -4.92 15.38
C VAL A 86 -14.44 -4.22 14.05
N TRP A 87 -13.27 -3.58 13.93
CA TRP A 87 -12.82 -2.99 12.68
C TRP A 87 -12.26 -4.08 11.77
N GLN A 88 -12.66 -4.06 10.50
CA GLN A 88 -12.16 -4.99 9.50
C GLN A 88 -11.78 -4.24 8.22
N PRO A 89 -10.80 -4.75 7.45
CA PRO A 89 -10.49 -4.21 6.13
C PRO A 89 -11.73 -4.23 5.25
N ARG A 90 -11.83 -3.20 4.42
CA ARG A 90 -12.81 -3.11 3.36
C ARG A 90 -12.13 -3.24 2.01
N GLU A 91 -12.91 -3.62 1.00
CA GLU A 91 -12.46 -3.54 -0.38
C GLU A 91 -12.00 -2.11 -0.70
N LYS A 92 -10.96 -2.03 -1.50
CA LYS A 92 -10.35 -0.78 -1.93
C LYS A 92 -11.34 0.06 -2.74
N ASP A 93 -11.47 1.31 -2.38
CA ASP A 93 -12.25 2.30 -3.12
C ASP A 93 -11.33 3.07 -4.09
N VAL A 94 -11.23 2.55 -5.31
CA VAL A 94 -10.39 3.12 -6.37
C VAL A 94 -10.85 4.53 -6.78
N GLU A 95 -12.13 4.86 -6.62
CA GLU A 95 -12.65 6.19 -6.93
C GLU A 95 -12.17 7.23 -5.92
N LEU A 96 -12.18 6.90 -4.63
CA LEU A 96 -11.64 7.77 -3.58
C LEU A 96 -10.13 7.98 -3.71
N GLU A 97 -9.39 6.94 -4.06
CA GLU A 97 -7.96 7.02 -4.34
C GLU A 97 -7.68 7.96 -5.52
N SER A 98 -8.42 7.76 -6.61
CA SER A 98 -8.32 8.60 -7.82
C SER A 98 -8.71 10.05 -7.56
N GLU A 99 -9.74 10.31 -6.75
CA GLU A 99 -10.15 11.67 -6.38
C GLU A 99 -9.06 12.36 -5.55
N MET A 100 -8.44 11.67 -4.59
CA MET A 100 -7.36 12.25 -3.80
C MET A 100 -6.14 12.56 -4.67
N LEU A 101 -5.79 11.66 -5.60
CA LEU A 101 -4.72 11.90 -6.56
C LEU A 101 -5.04 13.12 -7.45
N LEU A 102 -6.28 13.24 -7.93
CA LEU A 102 -6.74 14.41 -8.69
C LEU A 102 -6.56 15.70 -7.90
N GLN A 103 -6.93 15.71 -6.61
CA GLN A 103 -6.77 16.88 -5.76
C GLN A 103 -5.29 17.25 -5.58
N LEU A 104 -4.42 16.26 -5.42
CA LEU A 104 -2.98 16.49 -5.35
C LEU A 104 -2.46 17.08 -6.66
N MET A 105 -2.84 16.54 -7.82
CA MET A 105 -2.43 17.06 -9.13
C MET A 105 -2.86 18.50 -9.34
N VAL A 106 -4.10 18.86 -8.98
CA VAL A 106 -4.61 20.24 -9.06
C VAL A 106 -3.88 21.15 -8.07
N PHE A 107 -3.62 20.69 -6.86
CA PHE A 107 -2.82 21.44 -5.87
C PHE A 107 -1.40 21.74 -6.37
N LEU A 108 -0.80 20.81 -7.11
CA LEU A 108 0.52 20.98 -7.73
C LEU A 108 0.48 21.84 -9.02
N GLY A 109 -0.70 22.38 -9.38
CA GLY A 109 -0.85 23.34 -10.47
C GLY A 109 -1.29 22.75 -11.81
N ASN A 110 -1.70 21.47 -11.86
CA ASN A 110 -2.30 20.93 -13.08
C ASN A 110 -3.70 21.52 -13.30
N ASP A 111 -4.06 21.70 -14.57
CA ASP A 111 -5.46 21.96 -14.92
C ASP A 111 -6.32 20.73 -14.55
N ARG A 112 -7.52 20.97 -14.01
CA ARG A 112 -8.39 19.90 -13.53
C ARG A 112 -8.84 18.95 -14.64
N SER A 113 -9.16 19.48 -15.83
CA SER A 113 -9.58 18.67 -16.97
C SER A 113 -8.44 17.78 -17.50
N ASP A 114 -7.23 18.34 -17.57
CA ASP A 114 -6.03 17.61 -17.98
C ASP A 114 -5.67 16.50 -16.97
N ALA A 115 -5.79 16.79 -15.68
CA ALA A 115 -5.55 15.82 -14.62
C ALA A 115 -6.55 14.64 -14.68
N ILE A 116 -7.84 14.92 -14.90
CA ILE A 116 -8.88 13.88 -15.10
C ILE A 116 -8.53 12.99 -16.29
N ASN A 117 -8.18 13.60 -17.44
CA ASN A 117 -7.82 12.85 -18.65
C ASN A 117 -6.59 11.96 -18.42
N LYS A 118 -5.59 12.43 -17.69
CA LYS A 118 -4.40 11.64 -17.34
C LYS A 118 -4.73 10.44 -16.46
N ILE A 119 -5.57 10.61 -15.45
CA ILE A 119 -5.99 9.53 -14.56
C ILE A 119 -6.76 8.46 -15.36
N GLN A 120 -7.74 8.87 -16.19
CA GLN A 120 -8.56 7.98 -16.97
C GLN A 120 -7.78 7.22 -18.06
N SER A 121 -6.72 7.81 -18.62
CA SER A 121 -5.91 7.16 -19.65
C SER A 121 -5.03 6.03 -19.14
N LYS A 122 -4.67 6.03 -17.85
CA LYS A 122 -3.78 5.03 -17.23
C LYS A 122 -4.50 3.73 -16.81
N THR A 123 -5.81 3.64 -16.93
CA THR A 123 -6.62 2.51 -16.43
C THR A 123 -6.46 1.20 -17.24
N LYS A 124 -5.52 1.12 -18.18
CA LYS A 124 -5.25 -0.08 -18.97
C LYS A 124 -3.82 -0.59 -18.72
N GLU A 125 -3.52 -1.01 -17.51
CA GLU A 125 -2.30 -1.79 -17.29
C GLU A 125 -2.57 -3.27 -17.58
N SER A 126 -1.68 -3.88 -18.38
CA SER A 126 -1.71 -5.32 -18.65
C SER A 126 -1.38 -6.07 -17.35
N GLU A 127 -2.17 -7.07 -17.03
CA GLU A 127 -1.89 -7.99 -15.92
C GLU A 127 -0.51 -8.63 -16.13
N ALA A 128 0.43 -8.29 -15.25
CA ALA A 128 1.74 -8.92 -15.26
C ALA A 128 1.64 -10.29 -14.61
N ILE A 129 2.03 -11.33 -15.31
CA ILE A 129 2.09 -12.67 -14.72
C ILE A 129 3.38 -12.78 -13.91
N VAL A 130 3.24 -12.63 -12.59
CA VAL A 130 4.30 -12.90 -11.63
C VAL A 130 4.21 -14.36 -11.20
N SER A 131 5.33 -15.08 -11.20
CA SER A 131 5.35 -16.47 -10.76
C SER A 131 6.02 -16.62 -9.39
N VAL A 132 5.44 -17.49 -8.57
CA VAL A 132 6.03 -17.85 -7.27
C VAL A 132 6.98 -19.03 -7.49
N ASP A 133 8.18 -18.95 -6.91
CA ASP A 133 9.19 -20.00 -6.91
C ASP A 133 9.66 -20.26 -5.47
N SER A 134 10.34 -21.36 -5.23
CA SER A 134 10.97 -21.65 -3.93
C SER A 134 12.48 -21.44 -4.02
N PHE A 135 13.04 -20.77 -3.03
CA PHE A 135 14.48 -20.62 -2.91
C PHE A 135 15.10 -21.82 -2.18
N GLU A 136 16.42 -22.03 -2.33
CA GLU A 136 17.17 -23.15 -1.70
C GLU A 136 16.98 -23.21 -0.17
N THR A 137 16.75 -22.06 0.47
CA THR A 137 16.48 -21.95 1.91
C THR A 137 15.05 -22.37 2.33
N GLY A 138 14.18 -22.71 1.37
CA GLY A 138 12.77 -23.02 1.61
C GLY A 138 11.84 -21.80 1.64
N TYR A 139 12.37 -20.58 1.67
CA TYR A 139 11.58 -19.36 1.55
C TYR A 139 11.02 -19.20 0.14
N ALA A 140 9.84 -18.58 0.05
CA ALA A 140 9.26 -18.24 -1.24
C ALA A 140 10.04 -17.10 -1.92
N SER A 141 9.96 -17.07 -3.23
CA SER A 141 10.51 -16.00 -4.06
C SER A 141 9.56 -15.69 -5.20
N LEU A 142 9.52 -14.42 -5.64
CA LEU A 142 8.75 -13.99 -6.80
C LEU A 142 9.67 -13.81 -7.99
N VAL A 143 9.18 -14.19 -9.17
CA VAL A 143 9.87 -13.95 -10.43
C VAL A 143 9.02 -13.02 -11.28
N PHE A 144 9.55 -11.83 -11.52
CA PHE A 144 8.95 -10.80 -12.35
C PHE A 144 9.51 -10.88 -13.76
N PRO A 145 8.67 -10.84 -14.81
CA PRO A 145 9.12 -10.78 -16.20
C PRO A 145 9.54 -9.35 -16.60
N PHE A 146 10.28 -8.66 -15.73
CA PHE A 146 10.72 -7.27 -15.89
C PHE A 146 12.13 -7.09 -15.32
N GLY A 147 12.86 -6.08 -15.83
CA GLY A 147 14.12 -5.64 -15.25
C GLY A 147 13.96 -5.02 -13.85
N LYS A 148 15.09 -4.84 -13.15
CA LYS A 148 15.15 -4.42 -11.75
C LYS A 148 14.37 -3.14 -11.45
N ASN A 149 14.49 -2.10 -12.28
CA ASN A 149 13.81 -0.83 -12.04
C ASN A 149 12.29 -0.94 -12.09
N GLN A 150 11.75 -1.67 -13.05
CA GLN A 150 10.30 -1.86 -13.15
C GLN A 150 9.80 -2.78 -12.03
N THR A 151 10.53 -3.84 -11.71
CA THR A 151 10.21 -4.72 -10.59
C THR A 151 10.24 -3.97 -9.26
N TRP A 152 11.21 -3.06 -9.05
CA TRP A 152 11.28 -2.19 -7.88
C TRP A 152 9.98 -1.41 -7.67
N LYS A 153 9.51 -0.74 -8.72
CA LYS A 153 8.29 0.07 -8.67
C LYS A 153 7.05 -0.78 -8.37
N LEU A 154 6.91 -1.92 -9.07
CA LEU A 154 5.78 -2.83 -8.88
C LEU A 154 5.77 -3.46 -7.49
N LEU A 155 6.93 -3.88 -6.98
CA LEU A 155 7.05 -4.42 -5.62
C LEU A 155 6.68 -3.37 -4.57
N GLY A 156 7.22 -2.15 -4.70
CA GLY A 156 6.88 -1.05 -3.80
C GLY A 156 5.38 -0.75 -3.80
N TRP A 157 4.76 -0.71 -4.99
CA TRP A 157 3.31 -0.55 -5.10
C TRP A 157 2.54 -1.71 -4.45
N ALA A 158 2.95 -2.95 -4.66
CA ALA A 158 2.31 -4.11 -4.03
C ALA A 158 2.42 -4.09 -2.49
N LEU A 159 3.57 -3.68 -1.95
CA LEU A 159 3.75 -3.50 -0.50
C LEU A 159 2.83 -2.41 0.06
N ASP A 160 2.65 -1.31 -0.69
CA ASP A 160 1.72 -0.24 -0.31
C ASP A 160 0.26 -0.75 -0.32
N GLU A 161 -0.14 -1.47 -1.37
CA GLU A 161 -1.49 -2.07 -1.49
C GLU A 161 -1.81 -3.06 -0.38
N LEU A 162 -0.83 -3.88 0.00
CA LEU A 162 -0.96 -4.84 1.08
C LEU A 162 -0.82 -4.18 2.47
N ASN A 163 -0.61 -2.86 2.52
CA ASN A 163 -0.37 -2.11 3.74
C ASN A 163 0.77 -2.72 4.59
N ILE A 164 1.81 -3.22 3.91
CA ILE A 164 3.02 -3.71 4.57
C ILE A 164 3.86 -2.51 5.03
N ASP A 165 4.29 -2.55 6.27
CA ASP A 165 5.13 -1.48 6.83
C ASP A 165 6.55 -1.56 6.28
N ILE A 166 6.97 -0.53 5.55
CA ILE A 166 8.33 -0.38 5.03
C ILE A 166 9.14 0.43 6.05
N ASP A 167 10.15 -0.20 6.63
CA ASP A 167 11.05 0.39 7.61
C ASP A 167 12.18 1.19 6.94
N ASP A 168 12.83 0.57 5.95
CA ASP A 168 13.87 1.19 5.14
C ASP A 168 13.88 0.57 3.74
N ARG A 169 14.54 1.24 2.80
CA ARG A 169 14.73 0.75 1.44
C ARG A 169 15.98 1.33 0.79
N ASP A 170 16.63 0.54 -0.04
CA ASP A 170 17.79 0.95 -0.84
C ASP A 170 17.58 0.51 -2.30
N GLN A 171 17.30 1.47 -3.17
CA GLN A 171 17.05 1.19 -4.58
C GLN A 171 18.31 0.74 -5.33
N LEU A 172 19.49 1.26 -4.96
CA LEU A 172 20.74 0.90 -5.61
C LEU A 172 21.07 -0.56 -5.32
N GLU A 173 20.99 -0.97 -4.06
CA GLU A 173 21.15 -2.35 -3.64
C GLU A 173 19.97 -3.23 -4.06
N GLY A 174 18.79 -2.64 -4.28
CA GLY A 174 17.56 -3.35 -4.59
C GLY A 174 16.98 -4.06 -3.39
N SER A 175 16.92 -3.39 -2.25
CA SER A 175 16.48 -3.96 -0.98
C SER A 175 15.34 -3.17 -0.37
N TYR A 176 14.28 -3.88 0.04
CA TYR A 176 13.24 -3.37 0.94
C TYR A 176 13.39 -4.04 2.31
N PHE A 177 13.30 -3.26 3.38
CA PHE A 177 13.20 -3.75 4.75
C PHE A 177 11.77 -3.56 5.21
N ILE A 178 11.10 -4.66 5.54
CA ILE A 178 9.68 -4.68 5.88
C ILE A 178 9.47 -5.14 7.30
N ASN A 179 8.57 -4.48 8.02
CA ASN A 179 8.17 -4.89 9.35
C ASN A 179 6.91 -5.74 9.29
N VAL A 180 6.96 -6.89 9.94
CA VAL A 180 5.86 -7.82 10.00
C VAL A 180 5.47 -8.10 11.45
N SER A 181 4.19 -7.99 11.74
CA SER A 181 3.67 -8.41 13.03
C SER A 181 3.61 -9.93 13.11
N THR A 182 4.25 -10.52 14.11
CA THR A 182 4.25 -11.98 14.34
C THR A 182 2.92 -12.52 14.85
N LYS A 183 1.96 -11.66 15.18
CA LYS A 183 0.61 -12.08 15.57
C LYS A 183 -0.26 -12.17 14.33
N SER A 184 -0.68 -13.38 14.01
CA SER A 184 -1.61 -13.68 12.92
C SER A 184 -2.92 -12.90 13.09
N GLY A 185 -3.26 -12.11 12.09
CA GLY A 185 -4.55 -11.43 11.97
C GLY A 185 -4.43 -9.92 11.81
N PHE A 186 -5.27 -9.36 10.95
CA PHE A 186 -5.33 -7.92 10.64
C PHE A 186 -5.58 -7.04 11.87
N ILE A 187 -6.39 -7.52 12.82
CA ILE A 187 -6.73 -6.81 14.07
C ILE A 187 -5.51 -6.65 14.97
N SER A 188 -4.56 -7.59 14.91
CA SER A 188 -3.33 -7.49 15.70
C SER A 188 -2.35 -6.44 15.16
N LYS A 189 -2.40 -6.14 13.86
CA LYS A 189 -1.63 -5.02 13.27
C LYS A 189 -2.15 -3.66 13.77
N LEU A 190 -3.44 -3.54 13.97
CA LEU A 190 -4.07 -2.30 14.46
C LEU A 190 -3.83 -2.07 15.97
N LEU A 191 -3.60 -3.15 16.73
CA LEU A 191 -3.42 -3.13 18.19
C LEU A 191 -2.00 -3.50 18.64
N ALA A 192 -1.07 -3.72 17.71
CA ALA A 192 0.29 -4.13 18.04
C ALA A 192 1.05 -2.99 18.72
N THR A 193 1.16 -3.08 20.01
CA THR A 193 2.24 -2.41 20.74
C THR A 193 3.59 -2.93 20.22
N SER A 194 4.54 -2.05 20.04
CA SER A 194 5.84 -2.17 19.38
C SER A 194 6.76 -3.36 19.74
N SER A 195 6.33 -4.29 20.57
CA SER A 195 7.17 -5.36 21.13
C SER A 195 7.23 -6.67 20.32
N SER A 196 6.54 -6.78 19.17
CA SER A 196 6.49 -8.01 18.37
C SER A 196 6.67 -7.82 16.86
N LEU A 197 7.24 -6.68 16.44
CA LEU A 197 7.60 -6.47 15.04
C LEU A 197 8.95 -7.13 14.75
N LYS A 198 9.02 -7.89 13.67
CA LYS A 198 10.27 -8.40 13.11
C LYS A 198 10.50 -7.77 11.75
N THR A 199 11.74 -7.38 11.50
CA THR A 199 12.15 -6.81 10.21
C THR A 199 12.69 -7.92 9.31
N TYR A 200 12.17 -8.00 8.10
CA TYR A 200 12.63 -8.89 7.04
C TYR A 200 13.13 -8.09 5.86
N GLN A 201 13.94 -8.71 5.01
CA GLN A 201 14.47 -8.07 3.81
C GLN A 201 13.92 -8.75 2.56
N LEU A 202 13.49 -7.94 1.58
CA LEU A 202 13.19 -8.38 0.23
C LEU A 202 14.30 -7.89 -0.69
N ILE A 203 15.00 -8.82 -1.35
CA ILE A 203 16.15 -8.50 -2.22
C ILE A 203 15.77 -8.75 -3.67
N LEU A 204 15.96 -7.74 -4.52
CA LEU A 204 15.79 -7.83 -5.97
C LEU A 204 17.11 -8.25 -6.61
N LYS A 205 17.13 -9.42 -7.22
CA LYS A 205 18.26 -9.92 -8.00
C LYS A 205 17.89 -10.05 -9.46
N GLU A 206 18.62 -9.36 -10.32
CA GLU A 206 18.47 -9.58 -11.77
C GLU A 206 18.96 -10.99 -12.13
N ASP A 207 18.09 -11.75 -12.76
CA ASP A 207 18.40 -13.04 -13.39
C ASP A 207 18.85 -12.83 -14.84
N THR A 208 18.14 -11.92 -15.53
CA THR A 208 18.49 -11.42 -16.86
C THR A 208 18.04 -9.96 -16.96
N SER A 209 18.46 -9.23 -18.00
CA SER A 209 18.02 -7.85 -18.24
C SER A 209 16.50 -7.67 -18.34
N ALA A 210 15.74 -8.76 -18.51
CA ALA A 210 14.29 -8.79 -18.65
C ALA A 210 13.59 -9.59 -17.53
N ARG A 211 14.31 -10.07 -16.52
CA ARG A 211 13.77 -10.86 -15.41
C ARG A 211 14.44 -10.49 -14.11
N THR A 212 13.63 -10.32 -13.08
CA THR A 212 14.11 -10.04 -11.72
C THR A 212 13.46 -11.00 -10.72
N LYS A 213 14.27 -11.60 -9.88
CA LYS A 213 13.83 -12.44 -8.77
C LYS A 213 13.82 -11.61 -7.48
N VAL A 214 12.69 -11.63 -6.77
CA VAL A 214 12.55 -11.05 -5.43
C VAL A 214 12.67 -12.18 -4.42
N ILE A 215 13.64 -12.07 -3.53
CA ILE A 215 13.98 -13.09 -2.54
C ILE A 215 13.63 -12.56 -1.15
N PHE A 216 12.90 -13.36 -0.38
CA PHE A 216 12.66 -13.09 1.03
C PHE A 216 13.85 -13.57 1.86
N VAL A 217 14.32 -12.72 2.77
CA VAL A 217 15.43 -13.02 3.67
C VAL A 217 15.04 -12.71 5.10
N ASP A 218 15.19 -13.70 5.98
CA ASP A 218 15.10 -13.52 7.43
C ASP A 218 16.48 -13.08 7.96
N LEU A 219 16.55 -11.86 8.49
CA LEU A 219 17.78 -11.30 9.03
C LEU A 219 18.18 -11.92 10.37
N SER A 220 17.28 -12.68 11.01
CA SER A 220 17.57 -13.35 12.30
C SER A 220 18.35 -14.66 12.15
N GLU A 221 18.58 -15.13 10.91
CA GLU A 221 19.27 -16.40 10.59
C GLU A 221 18.63 -17.65 11.21
N VAL A 222 17.44 -17.53 11.80
CA VAL A 222 16.69 -18.65 12.37
C VAL A 222 15.69 -19.15 11.30
N ASN A 223 15.97 -20.31 10.73
CA ASN A 223 15.04 -21.01 9.82
C ASN A 223 13.80 -21.47 10.60
N ASP A 224 12.90 -20.55 10.91
CA ASP A 224 11.63 -20.83 11.59
C ASP A 224 10.57 -21.22 10.53
N GLU A 225 9.98 -22.40 10.68
CA GLU A 225 8.92 -22.89 9.77
C GLU A 225 7.75 -21.92 9.65
N LYS A 226 7.47 -21.13 10.71
CA LYS A 226 6.42 -20.10 10.67
C LYS A 226 6.79 -18.96 9.76
N ILE A 227 8.07 -18.60 9.69
CA ILE A 227 8.57 -17.53 8.82
C ILE A 227 8.59 -18.01 7.37
N ILE A 228 8.94 -19.29 7.14
CA ILE A 228 8.86 -19.90 5.82
C ILE A 228 7.40 -19.90 5.33
N SER A 229 6.46 -20.30 6.20
CA SER A 229 5.02 -20.22 5.89
C SER A 229 4.58 -18.81 5.59
N TYR A 230 5.00 -17.84 6.40
CA TYR A 230 4.67 -16.44 6.18
C TYR A 230 5.21 -15.91 4.85
N SER A 231 6.43 -16.27 4.45
CA SER A 231 6.99 -15.88 3.14
C SER A 231 6.14 -16.37 1.97
N LYS A 232 5.49 -17.54 2.12
CA LYS A 232 4.58 -18.11 1.12
C LYS A 232 3.21 -17.44 1.11
N GLU A 233 2.77 -16.90 2.24
CA GLU A 233 1.52 -16.14 2.35
C GLU A 233 1.68 -14.70 1.86
N LEU A 234 2.88 -14.13 1.97
CA LEU A 234 3.21 -12.79 1.49
C LEU A 234 3.26 -12.73 -0.03
N PHE A 235 3.71 -13.80 -0.65
CA PHE A 235 3.89 -13.95 -2.10
C PHE A 235 2.80 -14.83 -2.73
#